data_250948a59b64a4efb9647329e1797215
#
_entry.id   250948a59b64a4efb9647329e1797215
#
_cell.length_a   1.000
_cell.length_b   1.000
_cell.length_c   1.000
_cell.angle_alpha   90.00
_cell.angle_beta   90.00
_cell.angle_gamma   90.00
#
_symmetry.space_group_name_H-M   'P 1'
#
loop_
_entity.id
_entity.type
_entity.pdbx_description
1 polymer ?
#
loop_
_entity_poly.entity_id
_entity_poly.type
_entity_poly.pdbx_seq_one_letter_code
_entity_poly.pdbx_strand_id
1 'polypeptide(L)'
;MPPAQTLLALDGGGTHTRVALIARDGGLLAHTTGPGCNPYDRPDWAEHLHALLRALPHNGLCAAVLGMAGYDGARPSSHQQVDVARAALGPDIPLELENDVQTAHRAAFAGGAGVFVLAGTG
;
A
#
# COMPACT_ATOMS: atom_id res chain seq x y z
N MET A 1 28.16 -8.24 0.63
CA MET A 1 27.09 -8.29 -0.40
C MET A 1 26.02 -7.26 -0.10
N PRO A 2 25.61 -6.48 -1.05
CA PRO A 2 24.47 -5.60 -0.81
C PRO A 2 23.21 -6.42 -0.52
N PRO A 3 22.25 -5.91 0.28
CA PRO A 3 21.01 -6.60 0.49
C PRO A 3 20.24 -6.77 -0.82
N ALA A 4 19.43 -7.82 -0.91
CA ALA A 4 18.58 -8.04 -2.08
C ALA A 4 17.60 -6.87 -2.23
N GLN A 5 17.35 -6.46 -3.47
CA GLN A 5 16.40 -5.40 -3.76
C GLN A 5 14.97 -5.91 -3.59
N THR A 6 14.16 -5.16 -2.86
CA THR A 6 12.77 -5.51 -2.59
C THR A 6 11.83 -4.36 -2.90
N LEU A 7 10.59 -4.69 -3.18
CA LEU A 7 9.48 -3.77 -3.35
C LEU A 7 8.45 -4.04 -2.26
N LEU A 8 7.93 -3.01 -1.63
CA LEU A 8 6.81 -3.13 -0.72
C LEU A 8 5.53 -2.79 -1.47
N ALA A 9 4.54 -3.68 -1.38
CA ALA A 9 3.22 -3.47 -1.94
C ALA A 9 2.18 -3.56 -0.83
N LEU A 10 1.28 -2.59 -0.78
CA LEU A 10 0.21 -2.55 0.21
C LEU A 10 -1.14 -2.43 -0.49
N ASP A 11 -2.08 -3.27 -0.08
CA ASP A 11 -3.48 -3.21 -0.48
C ASP A 11 -4.31 -2.89 0.75
N GLY A 12 -4.74 -1.63 0.86
CA GLY A 12 -5.46 -1.10 2.01
C GLY A 12 -6.94 -0.98 1.75
N GLY A 13 -7.70 -2.00 2.08
CA GLY A 13 -9.15 -1.98 2.02
C GLY A 13 -9.79 -1.31 3.24
N GLY A 14 -11.12 -1.20 3.23
CA GLY A 14 -11.87 -0.64 4.36
C GLY A 14 -11.89 -1.56 5.58
N THR A 15 -11.85 -2.87 5.39
CA THR A 15 -11.94 -3.87 6.46
C THR A 15 -10.59 -4.48 6.80
N HIS A 16 -9.79 -4.78 5.79
CA HIS A 16 -8.48 -5.42 5.96
C HIS A 16 -7.43 -4.69 5.12
N THR A 17 -6.20 -4.77 5.59
CA THR A 17 -5.03 -4.29 4.85
C THR A 17 -4.03 -5.43 4.72
N ARG A 18 -3.44 -5.57 3.55
CA ARG A 18 -2.38 -6.55 3.27
C ARG A 18 -1.13 -5.82 2.87
N VAL A 19 0.01 -6.27 3.37
CA VAL A 19 1.30 -5.75 2.95
C VAL A 19 2.22 -6.91 2.60
N ALA A 20 3.00 -6.74 1.53
CA ALA A 20 3.89 -7.77 1.02
C ALA A 20 5.24 -7.17 0.66
N LEU A 21 6.29 -7.96 0.86
CA LEU A 21 7.61 -7.72 0.27
C LEU A 21 7.79 -8.64 -0.92
N ILE A 22 8.17 -8.05 -2.03
CA ILE A 22 8.33 -8.73 -3.29
C ILE A 22 9.78 -8.59 -3.74
N ALA A 23 10.39 -9.71 -4.12
CA ALA A 23 11.74 -9.72 -4.67
C ALA A 23 11.73 -9.13 -6.08
N ARG A 24 12.90 -8.73 -6.55
CA ARG A 24 13.09 -8.16 -7.87
C ARG A 24 12.57 -9.05 -9.01
N ASP A 25 12.64 -10.36 -8.83
CA ASP A 25 12.14 -11.34 -9.80
C ASP A 25 10.62 -11.57 -9.73
N GLY A 26 9.94 -10.89 -8.81
CA GLY A 26 8.49 -11.02 -8.60
C GLY A 26 8.10 -12.03 -7.53
N GLY A 27 9.05 -12.72 -6.92
CA GLY A 27 8.77 -13.70 -5.86
C GLY A 27 8.32 -13.05 -4.56
N LEU A 28 7.32 -13.63 -3.90
CA LEU A 28 6.85 -13.17 -2.60
C LEU A 28 7.84 -13.61 -1.51
N LEU A 29 8.40 -12.65 -0.79
CA LEU A 29 9.36 -12.91 0.29
C LEU A 29 8.70 -12.98 1.67
N ALA A 30 7.74 -12.11 1.92
CA ALA A 30 7.03 -12.04 3.20
C ALA A 30 5.73 -11.28 3.00
N HIS A 31 4.76 -11.55 3.86
CA HIS A 31 3.51 -10.79 3.88
C HIS A 31 2.92 -10.79 5.27
N THR A 32 2.07 -9.81 5.54
CA THR A 32 1.25 -9.77 6.74
C THR A 32 -0.05 -9.04 6.46
N THR A 33 -1.00 -9.17 7.35
CA THR A 33 -2.31 -8.54 7.23
C THR A 33 -2.65 -7.82 8.52
N GLY A 34 -3.56 -6.87 8.44
CA GLY A 34 -4.03 -6.12 9.58
C GLY A 34 -5.39 -5.50 9.34
N PRO A 35 -5.85 -4.67 10.28
CA PRO A 35 -7.12 -3.95 10.14
C PRO A 35 -7.12 -3.01 8.95
N GLY A 36 -8.31 -2.62 8.50
CA GLY A 36 -8.45 -1.60 7.48
C GLY A 36 -7.87 -0.26 7.91
N CYS A 37 -7.43 0.54 6.94
CA CYS A 37 -6.82 1.84 7.20
C CYS A 37 -7.46 2.98 6.38
N ASN A 38 -8.75 2.85 6.09
CA ASN A 38 -9.51 3.91 5.43
C ASN A 38 -9.76 5.05 6.42
N PRO A 39 -9.31 6.29 6.12
CA PRO A 39 -9.48 7.44 7.02
C PRO A 39 -10.94 7.78 7.35
N TYR A 40 -11.86 7.42 6.48
CA TYR A 40 -13.28 7.71 6.69
C TYR A 40 -13.98 6.71 7.60
N ASP A 41 -13.42 5.50 7.74
CA ASP A 41 -14.07 4.42 8.47
C ASP A 41 -13.45 4.19 9.86
N ARG A 42 -12.18 4.57 10.04
CA ARG A 42 -11.44 4.25 11.26
C ARG A 42 -10.65 5.44 11.78
N PRO A 43 -10.91 5.91 13.00
CA PRO A 43 -10.13 7.02 13.57
C PRO A 43 -8.66 6.64 13.84
N ASP A 44 -8.34 5.36 14.01
CA ASP A 44 -6.99 4.84 14.26
C ASP A 44 -6.28 4.34 13.00
N TRP A 45 -6.76 4.73 11.83
CA TRP A 45 -6.21 4.29 10.54
C TRP A 45 -4.71 4.58 10.40
N ALA A 46 -4.25 5.72 10.89
CA ALA A 46 -2.86 6.13 10.77
C ALA A 46 -1.92 5.22 11.57
N GLU A 47 -2.33 4.84 12.77
CA GLU A 47 -1.58 3.91 13.60
C GLU A 47 -1.49 2.53 12.94
N HIS A 48 -2.58 2.04 12.37
CA HIS A 48 -2.61 0.77 11.67
C HIS A 48 -1.73 0.78 10.43
N LEU A 49 -1.82 1.83 9.61
CA LEU A 49 -0.99 1.98 8.43
C LEU A 49 0.50 2.01 8.80
N HIS A 50 0.87 2.83 9.76
CA HIS A 50 2.25 2.93 10.21
C HIS A 50 2.78 1.58 10.70
N ALA A 51 2.03 0.90 11.54
CA ALA A 51 2.43 -0.39 12.09
C ALA A 51 2.62 -1.44 10.99
N LEU A 52 1.71 -1.50 10.01
CA LEU A 52 1.81 -2.45 8.91
C LEU A 52 3.00 -2.17 8.00
N LEU A 53 3.28 -0.92 7.70
CA LEU A 53 4.44 -0.54 6.90
C LEU A 53 5.76 -0.84 7.60
N ARG A 54 5.77 -0.86 8.94
CA ARG A 54 6.94 -1.20 9.75
C ARG A 54 7.05 -2.69 10.07
N ALA A 55 6.03 -3.49 9.77
CA ALA A 55 5.96 -4.89 10.18
C ALA A 55 6.95 -5.80 9.43
N LEU A 56 7.32 -5.43 8.22
CA LEU A 56 8.24 -6.20 7.38
C LEU A 56 9.60 -5.52 7.30
N PRO A 57 10.69 -6.30 7.05
CA PRO A 57 12.03 -5.73 6.97
C PRO A 57 12.18 -4.71 5.83
N HIS A 58 12.93 -3.64 6.10
CA HIS A 58 13.22 -2.61 5.11
C HIS A 58 14.61 -2.73 4.48
N ASN A 59 15.39 -3.75 4.84
CA ASN A 59 16.68 -4.02 4.23
C ASN A 59 16.54 -4.22 2.72
N GLY A 60 17.19 -3.37 1.94
CA GLY A 60 17.14 -3.47 0.49
C GLY A 60 15.85 -2.98 -0.13
N LEU A 61 14.97 -2.35 0.64
CA LEU A 61 13.75 -1.78 0.12
C LEU A 61 14.06 -0.64 -0.87
N CYS A 62 13.61 -0.81 -2.13
CA CYS A 62 13.89 0.13 -3.21
C CYS A 62 12.74 1.03 -3.56
N ALA A 63 11.51 0.61 -3.30
CA ALA A 63 10.31 1.37 -3.63
C ALA A 63 9.11 0.81 -2.87
N ALA A 64 8.04 1.59 -2.80
CA ALA A 64 6.79 1.16 -2.21
C ALA A 64 5.62 1.66 -3.05
N VAL A 65 4.63 0.80 -3.24
CA VAL A 65 3.36 1.12 -3.91
C VAL A 65 2.22 0.78 -2.96
N LEU A 66 1.39 1.75 -2.67
CA LEU A 66 0.27 1.61 -1.75
C LEU A 66 -1.04 1.89 -2.45
N GLY A 67 -1.90 0.87 -2.56
CA GLY A 67 -3.27 1.02 -3.00
C GLY A 67 -4.17 1.18 -1.79
N MET A 68 -4.79 2.33 -1.62
CA MET A 68 -5.46 2.68 -0.37
C MET A 68 -6.89 3.12 -0.59
N ALA A 69 -7.81 2.48 0.13
CA ALA A 69 -9.18 2.95 0.18
C ALA A 69 -9.24 4.38 0.71
N GLY A 70 -10.10 5.19 0.11
CA GLY A 70 -10.26 6.58 0.51
C GLY A 70 -9.20 7.54 -0.02
N TYR A 71 -8.23 7.07 -0.79
CA TYR A 71 -7.23 7.94 -1.41
C TYR A 71 -7.73 8.51 -2.72
N ASP A 72 -7.68 9.83 -2.88
CA ASP A 72 -8.04 10.51 -4.14
C ASP A 72 -6.98 11.54 -4.59
N GLY A 73 -5.93 11.73 -3.81
CA GLY A 73 -4.82 12.63 -4.12
C GLY A 73 -5.06 14.10 -3.83
N ALA A 74 -6.31 14.54 -3.72
CA ALA A 74 -6.65 15.95 -3.58
C ALA A 74 -7.09 16.35 -2.16
N ARG A 75 -7.65 15.42 -1.41
CA ARG A 75 -8.22 15.70 -0.09
C ARG A 75 -7.16 15.78 1.00
N PRO A 76 -7.41 16.52 2.10
CA PRO A 76 -6.48 16.56 3.23
C PRO A 76 -6.15 15.19 3.81
N SER A 77 -7.13 14.28 3.87
CA SER A 77 -6.90 12.90 4.33
C SER A 77 -5.90 12.15 3.45
N SER A 78 -5.87 12.41 2.16
CA SER A 78 -4.91 11.81 1.24
C SER A 78 -3.49 12.34 1.49
N HIS A 79 -3.34 13.63 1.79
CA HIS A 79 -2.06 14.17 2.21
C HIS A 79 -1.57 13.56 3.53
N GLN A 80 -2.47 13.32 4.47
CA GLN A 80 -2.15 12.63 5.72
C GLN A 80 -1.72 11.18 5.47
N GLN A 81 -2.35 10.49 4.52
CA GLN A 81 -1.94 9.13 4.14
C GLN A 81 -0.50 9.11 3.61
N VAL A 82 -0.13 10.09 2.78
CA VAL A 82 1.25 10.23 2.31
C VAL A 82 2.21 10.50 3.48
N ASP A 83 1.85 11.40 4.38
CA ASP A 83 2.69 11.76 5.52
C ASP A 83 2.95 10.56 6.45
N VAL A 84 1.92 9.77 6.73
CA VAL A 84 2.06 8.56 7.55
C VAL A 84 2.97 7.54 6.85
N ALA A 85 2.78 7.33 5.55
CA ALA A 85 3.62 6.42 4.78
C ALA A 85 5.09 6.87 4.77
N ARG A 86 5.34 8.16 4.59
CA ARG A 86 6.70 8.72 4.64
C ARG A 86 7.33 8.56 6.02
N ALA A 87 6.58 8.78 7.08
CA ALA A 87 7.09 8.58 8.43
C ALA A 87 7.52 7.13 8.68
N ALA A 88 6.79 6.17 8.11
CA ALA A 88 7.11 4.75 8.26
C ALA A 88 8.25 4.29 7.35
N LEU A 89 8.34 4.79 6.12
CA LEU A 89 9.27 4.29 5.09
C LEU A 89 10.52 5.14 4.94
N GLY A 90 10.51 6.36 5.45
CA GLY A 90 11.62 7.30 5.30
C GLY A 90 11.50 8.19 4.06
N PRO A 91 12.37 9.23 3.96
CA PRO A 91 12.23 10.26 2.92
C PRO A 91 12.77 9.86 1.56
N ASP A 92 13.59 8.80 1.47
CA ASP A 92 14.38 8.50 0.28
C ASP A 92 13.77 7.42 -0.61
N ILE A 93 12.82 6.65 -0.09
CA ILE A 93 12.18 5.56 -0.84
C ILE A 93 11.18 6.14 -1.85
N PRO A 94 11.30 5.84 -3.14
CA PRO A 94 10.25 6.16 -4.09
C PRO A 94 8.91 5.57 -3.63
N LEU A 95 7.91 6.41 -3.51
CA LEU A 95 6.62 6.06 -2.94
C LEU A 95 5.50 6.50 -3.88
N GLU A 96 4.63 5.57 -4.21
CA GLU A 96 3.43 5.85 -5.00
C GLU A 96 2.20 5.40 -4.22
N LEU A 97 1.25 6.33 -4.05
CA LEU A 97 -0.06 6.03 -3.50
C LEU A 97 -1.10 6.13 -4.60
N GLU A 98 -2.03 5.20 -4.58
CA GLU A 98 -3.17 5.20 -5.49
C GLU A 98 -4.40 4.64 -4.79
N ASN A 99 -5.55 4.82 -5.41
CA ASN A 99 -6.79 4.24 -4.92
C ASN A 99 -6.73 2.70 -5.02
N ASP A 100 -7.33 1.99 -4.07
CA ASP A 100 -7.33 0.54 -4.05
C ASP A 100 -7.99 -0.08 -5.28
N VAL A 101 -9.00 0.57 -5.85
CA VAL A 101 -9.64 0.12 -7.09
C VAL A 101 -8.69 0.27 -8.29
N GLN A 102 -7.92 1.35 -8.35
CA GLN A 102 -6.90 1.54 -9.39
C GLN A 102 -5.82 0.45 -9.32
N THR A 103 -5.39 0.11 -8.12
CA THR A 103 -4.42 -0.97 -7.90
C THR A 103 -4.96 -2.31 -8.38
N ALA A 104 -6.22 -2.62 -8.05
CA ALA A 104 -6.86 -3.85 -8.50
C ALA A 104 -7.02 -3.89 -10.02
N HIS A 105 -7.37 -2.77 -10.63
CA HIS A 105 -7.50 -2.66 -12.08
C HIS A 105 -6.16 -2.91 -12.77
N ARG A 106 -5.08 -2.32 -12.29
CA ARG A 106 -3.72 -2.57 -12.82
C ARG A 106 -3.35 -4.04 -12.73
N ALA A 107 -3.61 -4.67 -11.60
CA ALA A 107 -3.31 -6.09 -11.40
C ALA A 107 -4.09 -6.97 -12.37
N ALA A 108 -5.36 -6.64 -12.63
CA ALA A 108 -6.21 -7.42 -13.52
C ALA A 108 -5.85 -7.26 -15.00
N PHE A 109 -5.41 -6.08 -15.42
CA PHE A 109 -5.21 -5.75 -16.83
C PHE A 109 -3.76 -5.39 -17.21
N ALA A 110 -2.82 -5.62 -16.30
CA ALA A 110 -1.39 -5.35 -16.49
C ALA A 110 -1.11 -3.92 -16.99
N GLY A 111 -1.86 -2.95 -16.49
CA GLY A 111 -1.72 -1.54 -16.88
C GLY A 111 -2.45 -1.16 -18.16
N GLY A 112 -3.08 -2.10 -18.84
CA GLY A 112 -3.87 -1.82 -20.05
C GLY A 112 -5.28 -1.35 -19.74
N ALA A 113 -6.05 -1.07 -20.78
CA ALA A 113 -7.44 -0.69 -20.66
C ALA A 113 -8.33 -1.90 -20.35
N GLY A 114 -9.39 -1.68 -19.61
CA GLY A 114 -10.34 -2.73 -19.28
C GLY A 114 -11.45 -2.21 -18.39
N VAL A 115 -12.42 -3.08 -18.10
CA VAL A 115 -13.52 -2.78 -17.19
C VAL A 115 -13.39 -3.68 -15.98
N PHE A 116 -13.37 -3.08 -14.79
CA PHE A 116 -13.29 -3.78 -13.51
C PHE A 116 -14.60 -3.56 -12.75
N VAL A 117 -15.26 -4.66 -12.38
CA VAL A 117 -16.48 -4.60 -11.58
C VAL A 117 -16.16 -4.99 -10.16
N LEU A 118 -16.42 -4.09 -9.23
CA LEU A 118 -16.24 -4.33 -7.81
C LEU A 118 -17.62 -4.56 -7.18
N ALA A 119 -17.79 -5.76 -6.60
CA ALA A 119 -19.00 -6.13 -5.88
C ALA A 119 -18.61 -6.62 -4.50
N GLY A 120 -19.04 -5.91 -3.47
CA GLY A 120 -18.68 -6.23 -2.09
C GLY A 120 -19.41 -5.33 -1.11
N THR A 121 -18.89 -5.26 0.11
CA THR A 121 -19.49 -4.51 1.21
C THR A 121 -19.06 -3.05 1.26
N GLY A 122 -18.13 -2.68 0.49
CA GLY A 122 -17.57 -1.35 0.51
C GLY A 122 -17.47 -0.71 -0.82
#